data_b2e69daeac581dbf7e78390fcec7f0d9
#
_entry.id   b2e69daeac581dbf7e78390fcec7f0d9
#
_cell.length_a   1.000
_cell.length_b   1.000
_cell.length_c   1.000
_cell.angle_alpha   90.00
_cell.angle_beta   90.00
_cell.angle_gamma   90.00
#
_symmetry.space_group_name_H-M   'P 1'
#
loop_
_entity.id
_entity.type
_entity.pdbx_description
1 polymer ?
#
loop_
_entity_poly.entity_id
_entity_poly.type
_entity_poly.pdbx_seq_one_letter_code
_entity_poly.pdbx_strand_id
1 'polypeptide(L)'
;MEIRRATVADALQIHALISHFANQELMLPRPLLSIYENIRDFQVAVIDGRLVGCSGLHFTWGDMAEVRSLAVDPEAGRRGIGRALVEANIAEAREHELVQIYAFTYVTDFFAKLGFRVVAHESMPRKVWMDCVNCHKLNCCDEVAMVLDLIEGVEPEPFDVSQVRVPIVNSLKR
;
A
#
# COMPACT_ATOMS: atom_id res chain seq x y z
N MET A 1 -10.64 -16.16 -12.55
CA MET A 1 -9.91 -15.30 -11.57
C MET A 1 -10.89 -14.29 -11.04
N GLU A 2 -11.04 -14.25 -9.76
CA GLU A 2 -11.88 -13.30 -9.02
C GLU A 2 -10.98 -12.32 -8.27
N ILE A 3 -11.26 -11.02 -8.35
CA ILE A 3 -10.68 -9.99 -7.50
C ILE A 3 -11.76 -9.54 -6.54
N ARG A 4 -11.48 -9.58 -5.25
CA ARG A 4 -12.42 -9.18 -4.20
C ARG A 4 -11.71 -8.58 -3.00
N ARG A 5 -12.45 -7.88 -2.17
CA ARG A 5 -11.95 -7.44 -0.84
C ARG A 5 -11.62 -8.66 0.02
N ALA A 6 -10.54 -8.53 0.79
CA ALA A 6 -10.16 -9.56 1.74
C ALA A 6 -11.15 -9.64 2.91
N THR A 7 -11.25 -10.83 3.47
CA THR A 7 -11.96 -11.12 4.70
C THR A 7 -10.99 -11.58 5.79
N VAL A 8 -11.42 -11.64 7.03
CA VAL A 8 -10.61 -12.16 8.15
C VAL A 8 -10.09 -13.57 7.88
N ALA A 9 -10.83 -14.39 7.14
CA ALA A 9 -10.43 -15.75 6.77
C ALA A 9 -9.21 -15.79 5.83
N ASP A 10 -8.95 -14.73 5.07
CA ASP A 10 -7.84 -14.64 4.14
C ASP A 10 -6.51 -14.26 4.82
N ALA A 11 -6.55 -13.75 6.05
CA ALA A 11 -5.40 -13.13 6.72
C ALA A 11 -4.17 -14.03 6.79
N LEU A 12 -4.34 -15.32 7.08
CA LEU A 12 -3.22 -16.28 7.13
C LEU A 12 -2.58 -16.51 5.77
N GLN A 13 -3.38 -16.58 4.70
CA GLN A 13 -2.88 -16.76 3.34
C GLN A 13 -2.17 -15.49 2.84
N ILE A 14 -2.72 -14.30 3.13
CA ILE A 14 -2.08 -13.01 2.87
C ILE A 14 -0.72 -12.94 3.59
N HIS A 15 -0.70 -13.27 4.89
CA HIS A 15 0.54 -13.28 5.67
C HIS A 15 1.60 -14.24 5.09
N ALA A 16 1.21 -15.44 4.71
CA ALA A 16 2.13 -16.42 4.11
C ALA A 16 2.71 -15.91 2.80
N LEU A 17 1.87 -15.30 1.94
CA LEU A 17 2.29 -14.76 0.65
C LEU A 17 3.25 -13.56 0.82
N ILE A 18 2.93 -12.61 1.70
CA ILE A 18 3.81 -11.47 2.00
C ILE A 18 5.13 -11.96 2.60
N SER A 19 5.09 -12.91 3.54
CA SER A 19 6.29 -13.47 4.19
C SER A 19 7.21 -14.18 3.20
N HIS A 20 6.65 -14.84 2.18
CA HIS A 20 7.44 -15.46 1.11
C HIS A 20 8.35 -14.44 0.40
N PHE A 21 7.83 -13.26 0.07
CA PHE A 21 8.61 -12.20 -0.57
C PHE A 21 9.48 -11.40 0.41
N ALA A 22 9.00 -11.19 1.63
CA ALA A 22 9.76 -10.49 2.67
C ALA A 22 11.03 -11.26 3.07
N ASN A 23 10.99 -12.59 3.12
CA ASN A 23 12.14 -13.45 3.37
C ASN A 23 13.20 -13.38 2.24
N GLN A 24 12.83 -12.86 1.07
CA GLN A 24 13.73 -12.60 -0.06
C GLN A 24 14.16 -11.13 -0.14
N GLU A 25 13.81 -10.31 0.87
CA GLU A 25 14.07 -8.86 0.92
C GLU A 25 13.42 -8.07 -0.23
N LEU A 26 12.37 -8.62 -0.85
CA LEU A 26 11.65 -8.00 -1.97
C LEU A 26 10.50 -7.10 -1.52
N MET A 27 10.14 -7.13 -0.24
CA MET A 27 9.16 -6.24 0.39
C MET A 27 9.33 -6.22 1.91
N LEU A 28 8.73 -5.25 2.58
CA LEU A 28 8.71 -5.21 4.04
C LEU A 28 7.82 -6.32 4.62
N PRO A 29 8.25 -7.00 5.70
CA PRO A 29 7.42 -7.96 6.40
C PRO A 29 6.23 -7.25 7.06
N ARG A 30 5.10 -7.98 7.14
CA ARG A 30 3.91 -7.52 7.86
C ARG A 30 3.56 -8.53 8.96
N PRO A 31 3.57 -8.14 10.24
CA PRO A 31 3.08 -9.01 11.31
C PRO A 31 1.63 -9.42 11.06
N LEU A 32 1.27 -10.65 11.42
CA LEU A 32 -0.09 -11.16 11.25
C LEU A 32 -1.13 -10.27 11.93
N LEU A 33 -0.80 -9.73 13.12
CA LEU A 33 -1.66 -8.78 13.82
C LEU A 33 -1.97 -7.55 12.96
N SER A 34 -0.93 -6.95 12.34
CA SER A 34 -1.12 -5.80 11.44
C SER A 34 -2.00 -6.12 10.23
N ILE A 35 -1.95 -7.35 9.72
CA ILE A 35 -2.85 -7.78 8.64
C ILE A 35 -4.29 -7.86 9.14
N TYR A 36 -4.55 -8.42 10.32
CA TYR A 36 -5.90 -8.44 10.91
C TYR A 36 -6.45 -7.04 11.16
N GLU A 37 -5.65 -6.13 11.70
CA GLU A 37 -6.05 -4.75 12.00
C GLU A 37 -6.40 -3.97 10.73
N ASN A 38 -5.68 -4.25 9.62
CA ASN A 38 -5.83 -3.57 8.34
C ASN A 38 -6.44 -4.48 7.26
N ILE A 39 -7.21 -5.50 7.62
CA ILE A 39 -7.73 -6.48 6.65
C ILE A 39 -8.60 -5.84 5.56
N ARG A 40 -9.26 -4.74 5.88
CA ARG A 40 -10.14 -4.01 4.95
C ARG A 40 -9.37 -3.27 3.86
N ASP A 41 -8.08 -3.01 4.07
CA ASP A 41 -7.21 -2.37 3.07
C ASP A 41 -6.90 -3.31 1.91
N PHE A 42 -7.07 -4.64 2.11
CA PHE A 42 -6.59 -5.64 1.16
C PHE A 42 -7.62 -6.03 0.11
N GLN A 43 -7.16 -6.04 -1.14
CA GLN A 43 -7.76 -6.78 -2.26
C GLN A 43 -7.02 -8.11 -2.41
N VAL A 44 -7.74 -9.17 -2.77
CA VAL A 44 -7.18 -10.50 -3.02
C VAL A 44 -7.61 -11.02 -4.39
N ALA A 45 -6.70 -11.76 -5.02
CA ALA A 45 -6.97 -12.52 -6.23
C ALA A 45 -7.16 -14.00 -5.87
N VAL A 46 -8.27 -14.58 -6.32
CA VAL A 46 -8.61 -15.97 -6.08
C VAL A 46 -8.79 -16.71 -7.40
N ILE A 47 -8.16 -17.88 -7.54
CA ILE A 47 -8.32 -18.80 -8.66
C ILE A 47 -8.65 -20.18 -8.08
N ASP A 48 -9.75 -20.77 -8.51
CA ASP A 48 -10.19 -22.10 -8.10
C ASP A 48 -10.24 -22.27 -6.55
N GLY A 49 -10.70 -21.23 -5.85
CA GLY A 49 -10.79 -21.19 -4.38
C GLY A 49 -9.47 -20.96 -3.64
N ARG A 50 -8.33 -20.86 -4.35
CA ARG A 50 -7.01 -20.57 -3.76
C ARG A 50 -6.67 -19.09 -3.91
N LEU A 51 -6.22 -18.44 -2.84
CA LEU A 51 -5.66 -17.10 -2.88
C LEU A 51 -4.30 -17.15 -3.58
N VAL A 52 -4.16 -16.38 -4.67
CA VAL A 52 -2.96 -16.34 -5.52
C VAL A 52 -2.33 -14.96 -5.61
N GLY A 53 -2.92 -13.96 -4.96
CA GLY A 53 -2.34 -12.62 -4.90
C GLY A 53 -3.06 -11.74 -3.90
N CYS A 54 -2.37 -10.71 -3.44
CA CYS A 54 -2.93 -9.66 -2.60
C CYS A 54 -2.28 -8.30 -2.91
N SER A 55 -2.98 -7.22 -2.59
CA SER A 55 -2.50 -5.85 -2.61
C SER A 55 -3.30 -5.04 -1.60
N GLY A 56 -2.65 -4.13 -0.87
CA GLY A 56 -3.32 -3.22 0.04
C GLY A 56 -3.44 -1.82 -0.53
N LEU A 57 -4.58 -1.16 -0.31
CA LEU A 57 -4.75 0.29 -0.45
C LEU A 57 -4.86 0.90 0.94
N HIS A 58 -3.79 1.49 1.42
CA HIS A 58 -3.71 2.05 2.76
C HIS A 58 -3.87 3.57 2.75
N PHE A 59 -4.94 4.07 3.36
CA PHE A 59 -5.19 5.50 3.46
C PHE A 59 -4.17 6.15 4.39
N THR A 60 -3.39 7.09 3.87
CA THR A 60 -2.34 7.78 4.62
C THR A 60 -2.70 9.20 4.99
N TRP A 61 -3.67 9.79 4.28
CA TRP A 61 -4.24 11.11 4.54
C TRP A 61 -5.62 11.23 3.91
N GLY A 62 -6.32 12.37 4.09
CA GLY A 62 -7.65 12.58 3.55
C GLY A 62 -7.75 12.50 2.03
N ASP A 63 -6.66 12.73 1.33
CA ASP A 63 -6.57 12.85 -0.13
C ASP A 63 -5.59 11.86 -0.78
N MET A 64 -4.90 11.02 0.04
CA MET A 64 -3.85 10.10 -0.44
C MET A 64 -3.94 8.70 0.17
N ALA A 65 -3.56 7.70 -0.62
CA ALA A 65 -3.35 6.33 -0.14
C ALA A 65 -2.10 5.68 -0.76
N GLU A 66 -1.59 4.67 -0.08
CA GLU A 66 -0.47 3.84 -0.53
C GLU A 66 -0.96 2.52 -1.10
N VAL A 67 -0.53 2.19 -2.31
CA VAL A 67 -0.58 0.83 -2.83
C VAL A 67 0.61 0.07 -2.26
N ARG A 68 0.35 -0.89 -1.36
CA ARG A 68 1.40 -1.62 -0.65
C ARG A 68 1.15 -3.12 -0.60
N SER A 69 2.17 -3.87 -0.21
CA SER A 69 2.08 -5.33 -0.02
C SER A 69 1.53 -6.07 -1.26
N LEU A 70 1.86 -5.57 -2.46
CA LEU A 70 1.51 -6.24 -3.71
C LEU A 70 2.34 -7.52 -3.83
N ALA A 71 1.69 -8.65 -3.74
CA ALA A 71 2.32 -9.96 -3.84
C ALA A 71 1.46 -10.90 -4.70
N VAL A 72 2.10 -11.63 -5.60
CA VAL A 72 1.45 -12.63 -6.47
C VAL A 72 2.21 -13.93 -6.39
N ASP A 73 1.51 -15.02 -6.16
CA ASP A 73 2.10 -16.36 -6.12
C ASP A 73 2.86 -16.66 -7.44
N PRO A 74 4.18 -16.93 -7.37
CA PRO A 74 4.96 -17.24 -8.58
C PRO A 74 4.40 -18.38 -9.40
N GLU A 75 3.77 -19.37 -8.75
CA GLU A 75 3.17 -20.53 -9.42
C GLU A 75 1.88 -20.19 -10.18
N ALA A 76 1.22 -19.08 -9.86
CA ALA A 76 -0.01 -18.66 -10.56
C ALA A 76 0.26 -18.20 -12.00
N GLY A 77 1.52 -17.98 -12.36
CA GLY A 77 1.96 -17.60 -13.69
C GLY A 77 1.64 -16.14 -14.07
N ARG A 78 2.02 -15.75 -15.30
CA ARG A 78 1.86 -14.37 -15.81
C ARG A 78 0.44 -14.14 -16.35
N ARG A 79 -0.57 -14.14 -15.49
CA ARG A 79 -2.00 -13.98 -15.84
C ARG A 79 -2.55 -12.57 -15.64
N GLY A 80 -1.69 -11.57 -15.48
CA GLY A 80 -2.12 -10.19 -15.22
C GLY A 80 -2.67 -9.96 -13.80
N ILE A 81 -2.45 -10.89 -12.85
CA ILE A 81 -3.00 -10.85 -11.48
C ILE A 81 -2.59 -9.56 -10.76
N GLY A 82 -1.28 -9.23 -10.77
CA GLY A 82 -0.78 -8.01 -10.12
C GLY A 82 -1.42 -6.75 -10.72
N ARG A 83 -1.59 -6.71 -12.04
CA ARG A 83 -2.27 -5.61 -12.73
C ARG A 83 -3.72 -5.47 -12.25
N ALA A 84 -4.46 -6.57 -12.23
CA ALA A 84 -5.87 -6.56 -11.82
C ALA A 84 -6.05 -6.12 -10.35
N LEU A 85 -5.12 -6.50 -9.46
CA LEU A 85 -5.11 -6.07 -8.06
C LEU A 85 -4.87 -4.56 -7.94
N VAL A 86 -3.87 -4.01 -8.65
CA VAL A 86 -3.61 -2.55 -8.60
C VAL A 86 -4.74 -1.77 -9.27
N GLU A 87 -5.32 -2.27 -10.36
CA GLU A 87 -6.51 -1.65 -10.98
C GLU A 87 -7.71 -1.63 -10.02
N ALA A 88 -7.90 -2.66 -9.20
CA ALA A 88 -8.92 -2.68 -8.14
C ALA A 88 -8.63 -1.62 -7.05
N ASN A 89 -7.36 -1.46 -6.63
CA ASN A 89 -6.97 -0.40 -5.70
C ASN A 89 -7.19 1.00 -6.31
N ILE A 90 -6.89 1.20 -7.60
CA ILE A 90 -7.15 2.46 -8.31
C ILE A 90 -8.66 2.77 -8.34
N ALA A 91 -9.48 1.76 -8.62
CA ALA A 91 -10.94 1.91 -8.61
C ALA A 91 -11.46 2.32 -7.23
N GLU A 92 -11.01 1.63 -6.17
CA GLU A 92 -11.36 1.95 -4.79
C GLU A 92 -10.89 3.37 -4.40
N ALA A 93 -9.68 3.77 -4.77
CA ALA A 93 -9.17 5.11 -4.51
C ALA A 93 -10.04 6.20 -5.16
N ARG A 94 -10.53 5.95 -6.38
CA ARG A 94 -11.47 6.86 -7.07
C ARG A 94 -12.84 6.90 -6.43
N GLU A 95 -13.36 5.78 -5.91
CA GLU A 95 -14.61 5.73 -5.14
C GLU A 95 -14.54 6.59 -3.88
N HIS A 96 -13.35 6.72 -3.29
CA HIS A 96 -13.08 7.57 -2.13
C HIS A 96 -12.63 9.00 -2.50
N GLU A 97 -12.72 9.37 -3.78
CA GLU A 97 -12.38 10.72 -4.28
C GLU A 97 -10.95 11.16 -3.91
N LEU A 98 -10.01 10.19 -3.79
CA LEU A 98 -8.62 10.53 -3.51
C LEU A 98 -8.00 11.29 -4.67
N VAL A 99 -7.12 12.23 -4.34
CA VAL A 99 -6.38 13.05 -5.32
C VAL A 99 -5.24 12.26 -5.93
N GLN A 100 -4.54 11.47 -5.11
CA GLN A 100 -3.33 10.77 -5.52
C GLN A 100 -3.16 9.44 -4.78
N ILE A 101 -2.63 8.43 -5.46
CA ILE A 101 -2.09 7.23 -4.81
C ILE A 101 -0.61 7.08 -5.13
N TYR A 102 0.11 6.42 -4.24
CA TYR A 102 1.54 6.21 -4.39
C TYR A 102 1.97 4.78 -4.05
N ALA A 103 3.17 4.42 -4.48
CA ALA A 103 3.82 3.16 -4.13
C ALA A 103 5.32 3.39 -3.96
N PHE A 104 5.94 2.64 -3.03
CA PHE A 104 7.38 2.43 -2.97
C PHE A 104 7.67 1.06 -3.54
N THR A 105 8.57 0.98 -4.53
CA THR A 105 8.68 -0.24 -5.33
C THR A 105 10.06 -0.45 -5.93
N TYR A 106 10.40 -1.73 -6.15
CA TYR A 106 11.53 -2.17 -6.98
C TYR A 106 11.14 -2.45 -8.45
N VAL A 107 9.83 -2.47 -8.77
CA VAL A 107 9.33 -2.85 -10.10
C VAL A 107 8.70 -1.67 -10.84
N THR A 108 9.51 -0.66 -11.09
CA THR A 108 9.08 0.63 -11.68
C THR A 108 8.40 0.47 -13.03
N ASP A 109 8.90 -0.41 -13.91
CA ASP A 109 8.30 -0.67 -15.23
C ASP A 109 6.87 -1.22 -15.16
N PHE A 110 6.58 -1.98 -14.09
CA PHE A 110 5.23 -2.50 -13.86
C PHE A 110 4.26 -1.36 -13.52
N PHE A 111 4.63 -0.51 -12.56
CA PHE A 111 3.81 0.63 -12.15
C PHE A 111 3.70 1.70 -13.24
N ALA A 112 4.77 1.95 -14.00
CA ALA A 112 4.73 2.88 -15.14
C ALA A 112 3.68 2.48 -16.20
N LYS A 113 3.52 1.17 -16.46
CA LYS A 113 2.45 0.65 -17.37
C LYS A 113 1.03 0.84 -16.84
N LEU A 114 0.89 1.17 -15.56
CA LEU A 114 -0.38 1.50 -14.90
C LEU A 114 -0.59 3.02 -14.75
N GLY A 115 0.32 3.82 -15.32
CA GLY A 115 0.23 5.28 -15.33
C GLY A 115 0.95 5.97 -14.16
N PHE A 116 1.63 5.23 -13.29
CA PHE A 116 2.45 5.83 -12.24
C PHE A 116 3.70 6.49 -12.83
N ARG A 117 4.10 7.62 -12.24
CA ARG A 117 5.34 8.33 -12.55
C ARG A 117 6.28 8.34 -11.36
N VAL A 118 7.58 8.34 -11.62
CA VAL A 118 8.62 8.45 -10.59
C VAL A 118 8.61 9.85 -9.98
N VAL A 119 8.78 9.92 -8.68
CA VAL A 119 8.94 11.17 -7.92
C VAL A 119 10.12 11.08 -6.95
N ALA A 120 10.58 12.23 -6.46
CA ALA A 120 11.60 12.26 -5.43
C ALA A 120 11.04 11.77 -4.08
N HIS A 121 11.84 11.05 -3.28
CA HIS A 121 11.44 10.57 -1.95
C HIS A 121 11.00 11.71 -1.04
N GLU A 122 11.68 12.85 -1.15
CA GLU A 122 11.43 14.06 -0.34
C GLU A 122 10.02 14.64 -0.58
N SER A 123 9.41 14.31 -1.71
CA SER A 123 8.02 14.70 -1.99
C SER A 123 6.98 13.83 -1.26
N MET A 124 7.41 12.79 -0.53
CA MET A 124 6.56 11.82 0.15
C MET A 124 6.69 11.89 1.69
N PRO A 125 6.52 13.07 2.33
CA PRO A 125 6.78 13.23 3.77
C PRO A 125 5.86 12.39 4.64
N ARG A 126 4.62 12.12 4.19
CA ARG A 126 3.65 11.29 4.94
C ARG A 126 4.13 9.86 5.10
N LYS A 127 4.74 9.28 4.08
CA LYS A 127 5.30 7.93 4.12
C LYS A 127 6.38 7.78 5.20
N VAL A 128 7.26 8.77 5.31
CA VAL A 128 8.34 8.77 6.32
C VAL A 128 7.77 8.70 7.73
N TRP A 129 6.70 9.44 8.02
CA TRP A 129 6.07 9.44 9.34
C TRP A 129 5.25 8.19 9.66
N MET A 130 4.78 7.48 8.66
CA MET A 130 3.92 6.30 8.85
C MET A 130 4.74 5.02 9.02
N ASP A 131 5.50 4.65 8.02
CA ASP A 131 6.18 3.34 7.96
C ASP A 131 7.71 3.46 7.99
N CYS A 132 8.29 4.45 7.30
CA CYS A 132 9.73 4.52 7.10
C CYS A 132 10.52 4.72 8.40
N VAL A 133 9.95 5.37 9.42
CA VAL A 133 10.60 5.53 10.73
C VAL A 133 10.93 4.20 11.40
N ASN A 134 10.20 3.14 11.07
CA ASN A 134 10.41 1.79 11.59
C ASN A 134 11.14 0.87 10.60
N CYS A 135 11.53 1.38 9.43
CA CYS A 135 12.21 0.60 8.41
C CYS A 135 13.71 0.55 8.68
N HIS A 136 14.30 -0.65 8.66
CA HIS A 136 15.74 -0.82 8.80
C HIS A 136 16.56 -0.19 7.66
N LYS A 137 15.92 0.09 6.51
CA LYS A 137 16.51 0.77 5.35
C LYS A 137 16.23 2.28 5.32
N LEU A 138 15.72 2.91 6.40
CA LEU A 138 15.36 4.34 6.39
C LEU A 138 16.44 5.26 5.81
N ASN A 139 17.71 5.01 6.18
CA ASN A 139 18.84 5.85 5.74
C ASN A 139 19.50 5.39 4.44
N CYS A 140 19.04 4.29 3.85
CA CYS A 140 19.60 3.70 2.63
C CYS A 140 18.49 3.06 1.77
N CYS A 141 17.32 3.70 1.73
CA CYS A 141 16.19 3.21 0.96
C CYS A 141 16.55 3.12 -0.52
N ASP A 142 16.36 1.94 -1.08
CA ASP A 142 16.62 1.61 -2.48
C ASP A 142 15.32 1.40 -3.31
N GLU A 143 14.15 1.54 -2.66
CA GLU A 143 12.87 1.57 -3.36
C GLU A 143 12.70 2.90 -4.11
N VAL A 144 11.98 2.88 -5.21
CA VAL A 144 11.62 4.06 -6.00
C VAL A 144 10.23 4.51 -5.62
N ALA A 145 10.07 5.80 -5.28
CA ALA A 145 8.77 6.40 -5.04
C ALA A 145 8.07 6.69 -6.38
N MET A 146 6.84 6.21 -6.51
CA MET A 146 6.01 6.43 -7.69
C MET A 146 4.62 6.90 -7.28
N VAL A 147 4.03 7.81 -8.06
CA VAL A 147 2.67 8.35 -7.82
C VAL A 147 1.79 8.21 -9.06
N LEU A 148 0.49 8.06 -8.83
CA LEU A 148 -0.56 8.19 -9.83
C LEU A 148 -1.53 9.27 -9.40
N ASP A 149 -1.63 10.34 -10.19
CA ASP A 149 -2.60 11.39 -9.99
C ASP A 149 -3.97 10.90 -10.47
N LEU A 150 -4.97 10.94 -9.60
CA LEU A 150 -6.32 10.45 -9.87
C LEU A 150 -7.25 11.55 -10.37
N ILE A 151 -6.96 12.81 -10.01
CA ILE A 151 -7.65 14.01 -10.43
C ILE A 151 -6.63 14.93 -11.10
N GLU A 152 -6.85 15.22 -12.39
CA GLU A 152 -5.92 16.04 -13.18
C GLU A 152 -5.88 17.48 -12.66
N GLY A 153 -4.66 18.00 -12.48
CA GLY A 153 -4.42 19.39 -12.06
C GLY A 153 -4.72 19.69 -10.60
N VAL A 154 -5.00 18.68 -9.79
CA VAL A 154 -5.18 18.82 -8.34
C VAL A 154 -3.97 18.25 -7.63
N GLU A 155 -3.31 19.07 -6.81
CA GLU A 155 -2.21 18.64 -5.96
C GLU A 155 -2.75 18.17 -4.60
N PRO A 156 -2.13 17.14 -3.98
CA PRO A 156 -2.49 16.73 -2.64
C PRO A 156 -2.30 17.85 -1.61
N GLU A 157 -3.10 17.84 -0.57
CA GLU A 157 -2.94 18.80 0.53
C GLU A 157 -1.54 18.72 1.14
N PRO A 158 -0.90 19.87 1.44
CA PRO A 158 0.38 19.88 2.12
C PRO A 158 0.33 19.14 3.46
N PHE A 159 1.37 18.35 3.74
CA PHE A 159 1.44 17.63 5.01
C PHE A 159 1.68 18.59 6.17
N ASP A 160 0.71 18.68 7.08
CA ASP A 160 0.81 19.48 8.30
C ASP A 160 1.06 18.57 9.52
N VAL A 161 2.30 18.58 10.01
CA VAL A 161 2.72 17.81 11.19
C VAL A 161 1.89 18.15 12.44
N SER A 162 1.31 19.36 12.54
CA SER A 162 0.49 19.76 13.68
C SER A 162 -0.79 18.92 13.80
N GLN A 163 -1.31 18.45 12.68
CA GLN A 163 -2.52 17.62 12.62
C GLN A 163 -2.27 16.17 13.05
N VAL A 164 -1.00 15.74 13.12
CA VAL A 164 -0.61 14.40 13.57
C VAL A 164 -0.45 14.34 15.10
N ARG A 165 -0.27 15.49 15.74
CA ARG A 165 -0.08 15.55 17.19
C ARG A 165 -1.41 15.38 17.91
N VAL A 166 -1.53 14.33 18.72
CA VAL A 166 -2.62 14.21 19.69
C VAL A 166 -2.48 15.38 20.68
N PRO A 167 -3.50 16.23 20.85
CA PRO A 167 -3.47 17.27 21.87
C PRO A 167 -3.19 16.61 23.22
N ILE A 168 -2.16 17.06 23.92
CA ILE A 168 -1.95 16.65 25.31
C ILE A 168 -3.09 17.27 26.10
N VAL A 169 -4.11 16.47 26.39
CA VAL A 169 -5.17 16.90 27.29
C VAL A 169 -4.53 16.98 28.69
N ASN A 170 -4.18 18.18 29.12
CA ASN A 170 -3.79 18.46 30.50
C ASN A 170 -5.01 18.29 31.43
N SER A 171 -5.50 17.06 31.55
CA SER A 171 -6.61 16.71 32.43
C SER A 171 -6.14 16.04 33.73
N LEU A 172 -5.05 16.54 34.30
CA LEU A 172 -4.68 16.22 35.69
C LEU A 172 -4.48 17.50 36.46
N LYS A 173 -5.51 18.36 36.47
CA LYS A 173 -5.70 19.23 37.64
C LYS A 173 -6.52 18.42 38.64
N ARG A 174 -5.82 17.85 39.62
CA ARG A 174 -6.44 17.39 40.87
C ARG A 174 -6.96 18.62 41.66
#